data_1569d81f740224a74fae34f073218d28
#
_entry.id   1569d81f740224a74fae34f073218d28
#
_cell.length_a   1.000
_cell.length_b   1.000
_cell.length_c   1.000
_cell.angle_alpha   90.00
_cell.angle_beta   90.00
_cell.angle_gamma   90.00
#
_symmetry.space_group_name_H-M   'P 1'
#
loop_
_entity.id
_entity.type
_entity.pdbx_description
1 polymer ?
#
loop_
_entity_poly.entity_id
_entity_poly.type
_entity_poly.pdbx_seq_one_letter_code
_entity_poly.pdbx_strand_id
1 'polypeptide(L)'
;LTDIAPADIVADAGIMPPVSIDVTLEPHAILNITDAINADAIPQTYVRNGRLVTISEVSGDVLADQPHAVPLRVAEITADGLRRLLARHTDTHKIVRKKDRKTGEEQIGTVPVSPAVSTAKAVLSETHWPKVRPLLNVVHAPVFRPDGTILQDPGYDEATRLYYAPIRNVPRVPDVPDVVDVDKARRFLLNYVLGDMPWADGASCANFVGLLMTPMLRPFIKGLSPLGAIDARAPGSGKTLLTDIVGHLYGATSRSWVSDDGELRKAITATLQGTSEPVVVLDNVGERDQVDQPTLAKLLTGATWNDRELGSSRQVDALNDRLWLVTGNNISFGGDIPSRTVLVSLDPKVPDPDKRSGFRIPDLNTWLEDEANQVELLYHLLVLARAWVVAGAPAADRTMRNFRRWARAMAGFTQYHEIPGFMTNTDALAGHDEEGAIWSAFLAAWHDEFNDTPKRASELLKTSELQPTSSGFHDPWDGAFLTRADGGRLTSKGLGAMLKSKMGRFFGEYVIRGIYDKKKKVWRFHVDRVERREAAVDGGEGGAHDRA
;
A
#
# COMPACT_ATOMS: atom_id res chain seq x y z
N LEU A 1 25.22 -8.57 -25.77
CA LEU A 1 23.98 -8.00 -25.29
C LEU A 1 22.88 -8.52 -26.21
N THR A 2 22.25 -9.62 -25.84
CA THR A 2 21.08 -10.16 -26.54
C THR A 2 19.86 -9.51 -25.91
N ASP A 3 19.17 -8.68 -26.69
CA ASP A 3 17.83 -8.21 -26.40
C ASP A 3 16.94 -9.41 -26.07
N ILE A 4 16.63 -9.62 -24.80
CA ILE A 4 15.60 -10.58 -24.39
C ILE A 4 14.28 -9.83 -24.58
N ALA A 5 13.64 -10.05 -25.72
CA ALA A 5 12.30 -9.52 -25.93
C ALA A 5 11.35 -10.11 -24.88
N PRO A 6 10.35 -9.35 -24.37
CA PRO A 6 9.36 -9.86 -23.42
C PRO A 6 8.66 -11.14 -23.88
N ALA A 7 8.58 -11.38 -25.19
CA ALA A 7 8.06 -12.59 -25.79
C ALA A 7 8.93 -13.84 -25.55
N ASP A 8 10.25 -13.70 -25.35
CA ASP A 8 11.18 -14.84 -25.21
C ASP A 8 11.16 -15.41 -23.79
N ILE A 9 10.76 -14.62 -22.78
CA ILE A 9 10.57 -15.08 -21.39
C ILE A 9 9.39 -16.05 -21.29
N VAL A 10 8.48 -16.00 -22.24
CA VAL A 10 7.26 -16.81 -22.31
C VAL A 10 7.46 -18.13 -23.09
N ALA A 11 8.59 -18.30 -23.76
CA ALA A 11 8.76 -19.33 -24.79
C ALA A 11 9.32 -20.69 -24.32
N ASP A 12 9.68 -20.87 -23.06
CA ASP A 12 10.31 -22.12 -22.59
C ASP A 12 9.38 -23.08 -21.81
N ALA A 13 8.12 -23.18 -22.23
CA ALA A 13 7.28 -24.31 -21.89
C ALA A 13 7.42 -25.35 -23.01
N GLY A 14 8.11 -26.47 -22.73
CA GLY A 14 8.27 -27.54 -23.67
C GLY A 14 6.99 -27.84 -24.44
N ILE A 15 7.08 -27.94 -25.77
CA ILE A 15 5.95 -28.16 -26.68
C ILE A 15 5.33 -29.53 -26.35
N MET A 16 4.35 -29.54 -25.45
CA MET A 16 3.43 -30.66 -25.32
C MET A 16 2.53 -30.72 -26.56
N PRO A 17 2.20 -31.91 -27.10
CA PRO A 17 1.26 -31.99 -28.21
C PRO A 17 -0.06 -31.30 -27.78
N PRO A 18 -0.68 -30.52 -28.67
CA PRO A 18 -1.90 -29.78 -28.34
C PRO A 18 -2.99 -30.74 -27.86
N VAL A 19 -3.58 -30.45 -26.69
CA VAL A 19 -4.69 -31.25 -26.16
C VAL A 19 -5.89 -31.10 -27.09
N SER A 20 -6.41 -32.24 -27.52
CA SER A 20 -7.59 -32.32 -28.42
C SER A 20 -8.86 -32.16 -27.61
N ILE A 21 -9.70 -31.15 -27.96
CA ILE A 21 -10.92 -30.78 -27.24
C ILE A 21 -12.12 -30.84 -28.20
N ASP A 22 -13.02 -31.82 -27.97
CA ASP A 22 -14.29 -31.90 -28.69
C ASP A 22 -15.27 -30.85 -28.16
N VAL A 23 -15.72 -29.95 -29.04
CA VAL A 23 -16.72 -28.92 -28.79
C VAL A 23 -18.01 -29.10 -29.59
N THR A 24 -18.32 -30.34 -29.99
CA THR A 24 -19.51 -30.68 -30.79
C THR A 24 -20.80 -30.35 -30.05
N LEU A 25 -20.91 -30.72 -28.78
CA LEU A 25 -22.04 -30.49 -27.90
C LEU A 25 -21.63 -29.52 -26.77
N GLU A 26 -22.36 -28.43 -26.61
CA GLU A 26 -22.01 -27.37 -25.65
C GLU A 26 -21.82 -27.87 -24.21
N PRO A 27 -22.66 -28.75 -23.63
CA PRO A 27 -22.42 -29.27 -22.28
C PRO A 27 -21.11 -30.04 -22.16
N HIS A 28 -20.77 -30.85 -23.15
CA HIS A 28 -19.50 -31.58 -23.15
C HIS A 28 -18.31 -30.65 -23.41
N ALA A 29 -18.48 -29.64 -24.27
CA ALA A 29 -17.45 -28.64 -24.51
C ALA A 29 -17.09 -27.88 -23.23
N ILE A 30 -18.07 -27.51 -22.41
CA ILE A 30 -17.82 -26.85 -21.10
C ILE A 30 -16.96 -27.74 -20.20
N LEU A 31 -17.33 -29.03 -20.06
CA LEU A 31 -16.59 -29.96 -19.23
C LEU A 31 -15.17 -30.22 -19.79
N ASN A 32 -15.05 -30.51 -21.07
CA ASN A 32 -13.75 -30.80 -21.70
C ASN A 32 -12.78 -29.61 -21.59
N ILE A 33 -13.27 -28.37 -21.76
CA ILE A 33 -12.44 -27.16 -21.59
C ILE A 33 -12.06 -26.99 -20.12
N THR A 34 -13.00 -27.18 -19.20
CA THR A 34 -12.73 -27.08 -17.75
C THR A 34 -11.69 -28.12 -17.31
N ASP A 35 -11.79 -29.34 -17.81
CA ASP A 35 -10.83 -30.42 -17.52
C ASP A 35 -9.45 -30.11 -18.12
N ALA A 36 -9.38 -29.58 -19.33
CA ALA A 36 -8.13 -29.17 -19.96
C ALA A 36 -7.44 -28.04 -19.18
N ILE A 37 -8.19 -27.06 -18.68
CA ILE A 37 -7.66 -26.00 -17.83
C ILE A 37 -7.13 -26.59 -16.51
N ASN A 38 -7.89 -27.47 -15.84
CA ASN A 38 -7.45 -28.13 -14.61
C ASN A 38 -6.26 -29.07 -14.82
N ALA A 39 -6.05 -29.57 -16.03
CA ALA A 39 -4.89 -30.39 -16.39
C ALA A 39 -3.63 -29.58 -16.77
N ASP A 40 -3.65 -28.25 -16.57
CA ASP A 40 -2.58 -27.31 -16.97
C ASP A 40 -2.23 -27.38 -18.47
N ALA A 41 -3.21 -27.76 -19.31
CA ALA A 41 -3.03 -27.88 -20.76
C ALA A 41 -3.03 -26.50 -21.48
N ILE A 42 -3.41 -25.44 -20.79
CA ILE A 42 -3.40 -24.08 -21.31
C ILE A 42 -2.36 -23.29 -20.52
N PRO A 43 -1.17 -23.05 -21.09
CA PRO A 43 -0.09 -22.33 -20.43
C PRO A 43 -0.51 -20.94 -19.95
N GLN A 44 0.13 -20.45 -18.89
CA GLN A 44 -0.11 -19.12 -18.31
C GLN A 44 -1.56 -18.86 -17.88
N THR A 45 -2.28 -19.92 -17.57
CA THR A 45 -3.59 -19.83 -16.96
C THR A 45 -3.44 -20.06 -15.45
N TYR A 46 -3.93 -19.11 -14.68
CA TYR A 46 -3.84 -19.10 -13.22
C TYR A 46 -5.19 -18.78 -12.61
N VAL A 47 -5.33 -18.94 -11.29
CA VAL A 47 -6.51 -18.53 -10.55
C VAL A 47 -6.18 -17.42 -9.56
N ARG A 48 -7.01 -16.36 -9.55
CA ARG A 48 -6.96 -15.27 -8.58
C ARG A 48 -8.38 -14.95 -8.11
N ASN A 49 -8.62 -15.06 -6.80
CA ASN A 49 -9.95 -14.82 -6.21
C ASN A 49 -11.09 -15.61 -6.89
N GLY A 50 -10.85 -16.89 -7.19
CA GLY A 50 -11.81 -17.79 -7.85
C GLY A 50 -11.98 -17.54 -9.35
N ARG A 51 -11.25 -16.63 -9.97
CA ARG A 51 -11.34 -16.31 -11.41
C ARG A 51 -10.08 -16.73 -12.14
N LEU A 52 -10.26 -17.13 -13.38
CA LEU A 52 -9.13 -17.39 -14.26
C LEU A 52 -8.47 -16.08 -14.70
N VAL A 53 -7.17 -16.03 -14.53
CA VAL A 53 -6.32 -14.90 -14.91
C VAL A 53 -5.14 -15.38 -15.74
N THR A 54 -4.58 -14.47 -16.51
CA THR A 54 -3.36 -14.70 -17.30
C THR A 54 -2.40 -13.53 -17.07
N ILE A 55 -1.15 -13.71 -17.49
CA ILE A 55 -0.17 -12.63 -17.55
C ILE A 55 -0.30 -11.99 -18.93
N SER A 56 -0.50 -10.70 -18.97
CA SER A 56 -0.66 -9.91 -20.20
C SER A 56 0.33 -8.76 -20.26
N GLU A 57 0.76 -8.43 -21.46
CA GLU A 57 1.56 -7.25 -21.72
C GLU A 57 0.73 -5.97 -21.54
N VAL A 58 1.37 -4.94 -21.03
CA VAL A 58 0.85 -3.56 -20.99
C VAL A 58 1.21 -2.90 -22.32
N SER A 59 0.27 -2.15 -22.92
CA SER A 59 0.54 -1.50 -24.21
C SER A 59 1.69 -0.49 -24.11
N GLY A 60 2.47 -0.37 -25.20
CA GLY A 60 3.59 0.57 -25.26
C GLY A 60 3.19 2.03 -25.00
N ASP A 61 2.00 2.42 -25.42
CA ASP A 61 1.47 3.78 -25.15
C ASP A 61 1.32 4.04 -23.64
N VAL A 62 0.81 3.07 -22.88
CA VAL A 62 0.68 3.19 -21.41
C VAL A 62 2.04 3.24 -20.75
N LEU A 63 3.01 2.45 -21.24
CA LEU A 63 4.38 2.47 -20.73
C LEU A 63 5.08 3.81 -21.02
N ALA A 64 4.79 4.43 -22.16
CA ALA A 64 5.34 5.73 -22.53
C ALA A 64 4.79 6.87 -21.67
N ASP A 65 3.51 6.79 -21.29
CA ASP A 65 2.84 7.82 -20.48
C ASP A 65 3.09 7.68 -18.96
N GLN A 66 3.54 6.51 -18.52
CA GLN A 66 3.74 6.21 -17.09
C GLN A 66 5.17 5.67 -16.86
N PRO A 67 6.11 6.51 -16.47
CA PRO A 67 7.55 6.16 -16.41
C PRO A 67 7.89 5.01 -15.46
N HIS A 68 7.00 4.68 -14.53
CA HIS A 68 7.19 3.59 -13.58
C HIS A 68 6.22 2.42 -13.80
N ALA A 69 5.48 2.41 -14.93
CA ALA A 69 4.63 1.28 -15.28
C ALA A 69 5.46 0.05 -15.61
N VAL A 70 4.93 -1.11 -15.27
CA VAL A 70 5.59 -2.39 -15.52
C VAL A 70 5.07 -3.05 -16.79
N PRO A 71 5.90 -3.79 -17.55
CA PRO A 71 5.52 -4.32 -18.85
C PRO A 71 4.50 -5.45 -18.79
N LEU A 72 4.42 -6.18 -17.68
CA LEU A 72 3.51 -7.30 -17.50
C LEU A 72 2.59 -7.09 -16.31
N ARG A 73 1.33 -7.50 -16.46
CA ARG A 73 0.32 -7.44 -15.40
C ARG A 73 -0.55 -8.68 -15.37
N VAL A 74 -1.20 -8.92 -14.24
CA VAL A 74 -2.26 -9.92 -14.13
C VAL A 74 -3.53 -9.37 -14.75
N ALA A 75 -4.12 -10.10 -15.68
CA ALA A 75 -5.37 -9.74 -16.33
C ALA A 75 -6.40 -10.87 -16.22
N GLU A 76 -7.67 -10.54 -15.99
CA GLU A 76 -8.75 -11.52 -16.01
C GLU A 76 -8.96 -12.04 -17.43
N ILE A 77 -9.14 -13.35 -17.58
CA ILE A 77 -9.40 -13.97 -18.89
C ILE A 77 -10.85 -13.68 -19.28
N THR A 78 -11.03 -12.92 -20.37
CA THR A 78 -12.35 -12.71 -20.99
C THR A 78 -12.79 -13.90 -21.84
N ALA A 79 -14.07 -13.97 -22.23
CA ALA A 79 -14.56 -15.04 -23.11
C ALA A 79 -13.78 -15.11 -24.44
N ASP A 80 -13.49 -13.96 -25.04
CA ASP A 80 -12.68 -13.93 -26.27
C ASP A 80 -11.20 -14.23 -25.99
N GLY A 81 -10.69 -13.82 -24.81
CA GLY A 81 -9.37 -14.20 -24.33
C GLY A 81 -9.23 -15.73 -24.18
N LEU A 82 -10.20 -16.39 -23.56
CA LEU A 82 -10.21 -17.86 -23.43
C LEU A 82 -10.25 -18.54 -24.80
N ARG A 83 -11.11 -18.08 -25.70
CA ARG A 83 -11.17 -18.61 -27.07
C ARG A 83 -9.84 -18.48 -27.81
N ARG A 84 -9.16 -17.38 -27.65
CA ARG A 84 -7.82 -17.15 -28.23
C ARG A 84 -6.78 -18.08 -27.63
N LEU A 85 -6.77 -18.27 -26.31
CA LEU A 85 -5.86 -19.19 -25.64
C LEU A 85 -6.10 -20.64 -26.08
N LEU A 86 -7.37 -21.06 -26.17
CA LEU A 86 -7.72 -22.39 -26.69
C LEU A 86 -7.25 -22.58 -28.13
N ALA A 87 -7.50 -21.62 -29.01
CA ALA A 87 -7.06 -21.71 -30.40
C ALA A 87 -5.53 -21.76 -30.56
N ARG A 88 -4.78 -21.20 -29.63
CA ARG A 88 -3.30 -21.18 -29.66
C ARG A 88 -2.68 -22.44 -29.08
N HIS A 89 -3.28 -23.04 -28.05
CA HIS A 89 -2.65 -24.08 -27.25
C HIS A 89 -3.35 -25.46 -27.34
N THR A 90 -4.53 -25.51 -27.96
CA THR A 90 -5.32 -26.75 -28.06
C THR A 90 -5.82 -27.00 -29.48
N ASP A 91 -6.16 -28.23 -29.77
CA ASP A 91 -6.86 -28.62 -31.01
C ASP A 91 -8.36 -28.74 -30.72
N THR A 92 -9.08 -27.58 -30.79
CA THR A 92 -10.53 -27.55 -30.63
C THR A 92 -11.23 -27.90 -31.94
N HIS A 93 -12.10 -28.90 -31.89
CA HIS A 93 -12.77 -29.41 -33.09
C HIS A 93 -14.21 -29.85 -32.83
N LYS A 94 -14.99 -29.94 -33.91
CA LYS A 94 -16.30 -30.60 -33.93
C LYS A 94 -16.21 -31.94 -34.68
N ILE A 95 -16.87 -32.94 -34.14
CA ILE A 95 -17.09 -34.20 -34.82
C ILE A 95 -18.20 -34.03 -35.83
N VAL A 96 -17.92 -34.27 -37.09
CA VAL A 96 -18.89 -34.23 -38.20
C VAL A 96 -19.06 -35.59 -38.80
N ARG A 97 -20.31 -35.98 -39.09
CA ARG A 97 -20.63 -37.23 -39.78
C ARG A 97 -20.99 -36.86 -41.23
N LYS A 98 -20.26 -37.38 -42.17
CA LYS A 98 -20.52 -37.23 -43.60
C LYS A 98 -20.91 -38.57 -44.16
N LYS A 99 -22.08 -38.66 -44.81
CA LYS A 99 -22.49 -39.85 -45.53
C LYS A 99 -21.95 -39.77 -46.95
N ASP A 100 -21.13 -40.73 -47.32
CA ASP A 100 -20.69 -40.84 -48.72
C ASP A 100 -21.92 -41.06 -49.61
N ARG A 101 -22.07 -40.22 -50.59
CA ARG A 101 -23.23 -40.27 -51.51
C ARG A 101 -23.21 -41.49 -52.45
N LYS A 102 -22.07 -42.13 -52.64
CA LYS A 102 -21.92 -43.29 -53.56
C LYS A 102 -21.98 -44.61 -52.83
N THR A 103 -21.36 -44.72 -51.65
CA THR A 103 -21.28 -45.98 -50.90
C THR A 103 -22.32 -46.08 -49.80
N GLY A 104 -22.96 -44.97 -49.41
CA GLY A 104 -23.90 -44.91 -48.27
C GLY A 104 -23.25 -45.03 -46.90
N GLU A 105 -21.91 -45.16 -46.82
CA GLU A 105 -21.17 -45.30 -45.58
C GLU A 105 -21.05 -43.97 -44.85
N GLU A 106 -21.21 -44.00 -43.54
CA GLU A 106 -20.94 -42.85 -42.66
C GLU A 106 -19.44 -42.74 -42.36
N GLN A 107 -18.85 -41.65 -42.79
CA GLN A 107 -17.49 -41.26 -42.39
C GLN A 107 -17.57 -40.26 -41.26
N ILE A 108 -16.88 -40.56 -40.16
CA ILE A 108 -16.71 -39.65 -39.05
C ILE A 108 -15.40 -38.91 -39.27
N GLY A 109 -15.46 -37.57 -39.25
CA GLY A 109 -14.30 -36.70 -39.37
C GLY A 109 -14.38 -35.57 -38.34
N THR A 110 -13.29 -34.87 -38.18
CA THR A 110 -13.21 -33.68 -37.32
C THR A 110 -13.01 -32.42 -38.14
N VAL A 111 -13.57 -31.32 -37.69
CA VAL A 111 -13.41 -29.99 -38.31
C VAL A 111 -12.93 -29.03 -37.21
N PRO A 112 -11.77 -28.36 -37.37
CA PRO A 112 -11.30 -27.36 -36.42
C PRO A 112 -12.32 -26.25 -36.26
N VAL A 113 -12.63 -25.90 -35.01
CA VAL A 113 -13.59 -24.81 -34.70
C VAL A 113 -13.33 -24.26 -33.30
N SER A 114 -13.37 -22.95 -33.16
CA SER A 114 -13.34 -22.33 -31.83
C SER A 114 -14.68 -22.52 -31.11
N PRO A 115 -14.70 -22.71 -29.78
CA PRO A 115 -15.92 -22.80 -29.00
C PRO A 115 -16.76 -21.51 -29.12
N ALA A 116 -18.08 -21.63 -28.92
CA ALA A 116 -18.97 -20.48 -28.92
C ALA A 116 -18.63 -19.53 -27.75
N VAL A 117 -18.97 -18.24 -27.89
CA VAL A 117 -18.77 -17.26 -26.80
C VAL A 117 -19.61 -17.62 -25.57
N SER A 118 -20.81 -18.20 -25.75
CA SER A 118 -21.65 -18.73 -24.66
C SER A 118 -20.93 -19.82 -23.87
N THR A 119 -20.30 -20.76 -24.55
CA THR A 119 -19.50 -21.85 -23.96
C THR A 119 -18.33 -21.29 -23.16
N ALA A 120 -17.58 -20.34 -23.72
CA ALA A 120 -16.48 -19.69 -23.02
C ALA A 120 -16.95 -18.92 -21.77
N LYS A 121 -18.08 -18.22 -21.86
CA LYS A 121 -18.70 -17.55 -20.70
C LYS A 121 -19.12 -18.55 -19.63
N ALA A 122 -19.71 -19.68 -20.01
CA ALA A 122 -20.12 -20.73 -19.09
C ALA A 122 -18.91 -21.32 -18.34
N VAL A 123 -17.82 -21.62 -19.04
CA VAL A 123 -16.55 -22.05 -18.41
C VAL A 123 -16.02 -21.01 -17.43
N LEU A 124 -15.99 -19.73 -17.81
CA LEU A 124 -15.50 -18.63 -16.96
C LEU A 124 -16.41 -18.30 -15.78
N SER A 125 -17.65 -18.82 -15.77
CA SER A 125 -18.54 -18.70 -14.60
C SER A 125 -18.20 -19.68 -13.46
N GLU A 126 -17.34 -20.68 -13.72
CA GLU A 126 -16.82 -21.57 -12.69
C GLU A 126 -15.96 -20.75 -11.70
N THR A 127 -16.09 -21.05 -10.42
CA THR A 127 -15.39 -20.37 -9.33
C THR A 127 -14.44 -21.29 -8.56
N HIS A 128 -14.50 -22.60 -8.84
CA HIS A 128 -13.69 -23.60 -8.16
C HIS A 128 -12.69 -24.27 -9.13
N TRP A 129 -11.43 -23.90 -8.97
CA TRP A 129 -10.31 -24.35 -9.83
C TRP A 129 -9.26 -25.09 -9.01
N PRO A 130 -9.53 -26.36 -8.59
CA PRO A 130 -8.71 -27.04 -7.58
C PRO A 130 -7.29 -27.39 -8.04
N LYS A 131 -7.05 -27.47 -9.33
CA LYS A 131 -5.75 -27.87 -9.90
C LYS A 131 -5.03 -26.73 -10.62
N VAL A 132 -5.67 -25.56 -10.74
CA VAL A 132 -5.06 -24.39 -11.37
C VAL A 132 -4.21 -23.64 -10.34
N ARG A 133 -2.98 -23.31 -10.73
CA ARG A 133 -2.03 -22.61 -9.86
C ARG A 133 -2.56 -21.22 -9.44
N PRO A 134 -2.57 -20.88 -8.14
CA PRO A 134 -2.97 -19.56 -7.70
C PRO A 134 -1.89 -18.52 -8.02
N LEU A 135 -2.27 -17.38 -8.57
CA LEU A 135 -1.36 -16.25 -8.84
C LEU A 135 -1.77 -15.04 -8.03
N LEU A 136 -0.87 -14.55 -7.18
CA LEU A 136 -1.11 -13.31 -6.43
C LEU A 136 -0.80 -12.09 -7.29
N ASN A 137 0.41 -12.04 -7.88
CA ASN A 137 0.83 -10.90 -8.69
C ASN A 137 2.02 -11.26 -9.61
N VAL A 138 2.38 -10.31 -10.49
CA VAL A 138 3.64 -10.30 -11.24
C VAL A 138 4.59 -9.32 -10.56
N VAL A 139 5.84 -9.70 -10.39
CA VAL A 139 6.89 -8.84 -9.83
C VAL A 139 8.07 -8.74 -10.79
N HIS A 140 8.69 -7.57 -10.86
CA HIS A 140 9.76 -7.25 -11.81
C HIS A 140 11.11 -7.02 -11.14
N ALA A 141 11.12 -6.94 -9.81
CA ALA A 141 12.32 -6.92 -8.98
C ALA A 141 12.39 -8.18 -8.11
N PRO A 142 13.58 -8.64 -7.71
CA PRO A 142 13.73 -9.77 -6.80
C PRO A 142 13.03 -9.53 -5.46
N VAL A 143 12.43 -10.59 -4.90
CA VAL A 143 11.76 -10.56 -3.59
C VAL A 143 12.22 -11.71 -2.70
N PHE A 144 12.11 -11.55 -1.39
CA PHE A 144 12.43 -12.59 -0.43
C PHE A 144 11.25 -13.54 -0.23
N ARG A 145 11.50 -14.84 -0.39
CA ARG A 145 10.53 -15.89 -0.06
C ARG A 145 10.30 -15.98 1.46
N PRO A 146 9.21 -16.63 1.89
CA PRO A 146 8.94 -16.83 3.31
C PRO A 146 10.03 -17.56 4.10
N ASP A 147 10.86 -18.35 3.43
CA ASP A 147 12.00 -19.07 4.01
C ASP A 147 13.30 -18.25 4.04
N GLY A 148 13.27 -17.01 3.53
CA GLY A 148 14.42 -16.11 3.47
C GLY A 148 15.33 -16.31 2.25
N THR A 149 15.00 -17.22 1.34
CA THR A 149 15.68 -17.29 0.03
C THR A 149 15.17 -16.17 -0.89
N ILE A 150 15.93 -15.87 -1.95
CA ILE A 150 15.58 -14.80 -2.88
C ILE A 150 14.99 -15.41 -4.15
N LEU A 151 13.85 -14.90 -4.60
CA LEU A 151 13.28 -15.21 -5.89
C LEU A 151 14.00 -14.35 -6.95
N GLN A 152 14.92 -14.98 -7.70
CA GLN A 152 15.68 -14.36 -8.79
C GLN A 152 15.64 -15.17 -10.09
N ASP A 153 15.01 -16.35 -10.09
CA ASP A 153 14.81 -17.14 -11.31
C ASP A 153 13.46 -16.79 -11.93
N PRO A 154 13.40 -16.42 -13.23
CA PRO A 154 12.17 -16.05 -13.90
C PRO A 154 11.13 -17.18 -13.89
N GLY A 155 9.87 -16.83 -13.82
CA GLY A 155 8.75 -17.75 -13.86
C GLY A 155 7.89 -17.74 -12.62
N TYR A 156 6.98 -18.71 -12.55
CA TYR A 156 6.05 -18.87 -11.42
C TYR A 156 6.76 -19.50 -10.21
N ASP A 157 6.56 -18.94 -9.05
CA ASP A 157 7.11 -19.40 -7.78
C ASP A 157 5.99 -19.89 -6.84
N GLU A 158 6.03 -21.19 -6.54
CA GLU A 158 5.05 -21.86 -5.67
C GLU A 158 5.02 -21.30 -4.25
N ALA A 159 6.18 -20.95 -3.68
CA ALA A 159 6.30 -20.51 -2.29
C ALA A 159 5.67 -19.14 -2.05
N THR A 160 5.78 -18.24 -3.01
CA THR A 160 5.23 -16.89 -2.97
C THR A 160 3.92 -16.75 -3.73
N ARG A 161 3.63 -17.66 -4.66
CA ARG A 161 2.55 -17.55 -5.65
C ARG A 161 2.66 -16.27 -6.50
N LEU A 162 3.88 -15.83 -6.72
CA LEU A 162 4.21 -14.72 -7.61
C LEU A 162 4.77 -15.26 -8.91
N TYR A 163 4.63 -14.46 -9.97
CA TYR A 163 5.36 -14.67 -11.20
C TYR A 163 6.47 -13.64 -11.29
N TYR A 164 7.72 -14.08 -11.29
CA TYR A 164 8.87 -13.20 -11.45
C TYR A 164 9.19 -13.01 -12.93
N ALA A 165 9.07 -11.78 -13.39
CA ALA A 165 9.36 -11.37 -14.76
C ALA A 165 10.37 -10.22 -14.72
N PRO A 166 11.67 -10.50 -14.61
CA PRO A 166 12.68 -9.47 -14.49
C PRO A 166 12.72 -8.60 -15.75
N ILE A 167 12.79 -7.29 -15.55
CA ILE A 167 13.08 -6.32 -16.61
C ILE A 167 14.55 -5.91 -16.59
N ARG A 168 15.32 -6.39 -15.60
CA ARG A 168 16.75 -6.12 -15.40
C ARG A 168 17.44 -7.39 -14.93
N ASN A 169 18.68 -7.56 -15.36
CA ASN A 169 19.50 -8.69 -14.89
C ASN A 169 20.28 -8.28 -13.64
N VAL A 170 19.69 -8.46 -12.46
CA VAL A 170 20.35 -8.19 -11.18
C VAL A 170 21.25 -9.36 -10.80
N PRO A 171 22.56 -9.15 -10.57
CA PRO A 171 23.48 -10.21 -10.15
C PRO A 171 23.01 -10.91 -8.88
N ARG A 172 23.32 -12.19 -8.75
CA ARG A 172 23.04 -12.93 -7.52
C ARG A 172 23.92 -12.38 -6.39
N VAL A 173 23.30 -12.14 -5.25
CA VAL A 173 24.03 -11.74 -4.04
C VAL A 173 24.62 -12.96 -3.34
N PRO A 174 25.72 -12.82 -2.57
CA PRO A 174 26.27 -13.90 -1.78
C PRO A 174 25.23 -14.50 -0.83
N ASP A 175 25.27 -15.83 -0.65
CA ASP A 175 24.36 -16.50 0.30
C ASP A 175 24.54 -15.97 1.73
N VAL A 176 25.76 -15.61 2.08
CA VAL A 176 26.13 -14.97 3.34
C VAL A 176 27.00 -13.76 3.02
N PRO A 177 26.44 -12.56 2.87
CA PRO A 177 27.20 -11.34 2.64
C PRO A 177 28.18 -11.08 3.80
N ASP A 178 29.40 -10.73 3.50
CA ASP A 178 30.38 -10.39 4.52
C ASP A 178 30.25 -8.94 5.01
N VAL A 179 31.03 -8.57 6.02
CA VAL A 179 31.01 -7.22 6.61
C VAL A 179 31.40 -6.15 5.59
N VAL A 180 32.30 -6.47 4.64
CA VAL A 180 32.75 -5.51 3.63
C VAL A 180 31.63 -5.26 2.60
N ASP A 181 30.93 -6.32 2.17
CA ASP A 181 29.78 -6.22 1.28
C ASP A 181 28.67 -5.37 1.90
N VAL A 182 28.35 -5.65 3.17
CA VAL A 182 27.30 -4.92 3.92
C VAL A 182 27.67 -3.45 4.10
N ASP A 183 28.91 -3.15 4.48
CA ASP A 183 29.35 -1.77 4.70
C ASP A 183 29.41 -0.98 3.38
N LYS A 184 29.83 -1.62 2.28
CA LYS A 184 29.77 -1.04 0.95
C LYS A 184 28.32 -0.71 0.55
N ALA A 185 27.42 -1.67 0.74
CA ALA A 185 26.00 -1.50 0.39
C ALA A 185 25.34 -0.39 1.23
N ARG A 186 25.62 -0.37 2.54
CA ARG A 186 25.14 0.68 3.44
C ARG A 186 25.62 2.08 3.03
N ARG A 187 26.93 2.23 2.76
CA ARG A 187 27.51 3.51 2.32
C ARG A 187 26.97 3.94 0.96
N PHE A 188 26.79 3.00 0.03
CA PHE A 188 26.21 3.29 -1.26
C PHE A 188 24.78 3.84 -1.10
N LEU A 189 23.93 3.17 -0.33
CA LEU A 189 22.56 3.63 -0.11
C LEU A 189 22.53 4.97 0.64
N LEU A 190 23.15 5.04 1.82
CA LEU A 190 22.94 6.17 2.74
C LEU A 190 23.76 7.40 2.37
N ASN A 191 25.01 7.20 1.90
CA ASN A 191 25.91 8.32 1.66
C ASN A 191 25.93 8.74 0.20
N TYR A 192 25.77 7.83 -0.76
CA TYR A 192 25.83 8.15 -2.18
C TYR A 192 24.44 8.46 -2.73
N VAL A 193 23.47 7.55 -2.65
CA VAL A 193 22.15 7.74 -3.25
C VAL A 193 21.27 8.69 -2.43
N LEU A 194 21.18 8.48 -1.11
CA LEU A 194 20.32 9.23 -0.21
C LEU A 194 21.02 10.37 0.53
N GLY A 195 22.33 10.52 0.34
CA GLY A 195 23.16 11.42 1.14
C GLY A 195 22.90 12.91 0.95
N ASP A 196 22.32 13.31 -0.17
CA ASP A 196 22.01 14.71 -0.48
C ASP A 196 20.53 15.05 -0.26
N MET A 197 19.72 14.09 0.21
CA MET A 197 18.32 14.32 0.56
C MET A 197 18.22 15.22 1.79
N PRO A 198 17.39 16.27 1.75
CA PRO A 198 17.26 17.23 2.84
C PRO A 198 16.32 16.70 3.94
N TRP A 199 16.73 15.64 4.61
CA TRP A 199 15.96 15.06 5.70
C TRP A 199 15.71 16.08 6.81
N ALA A 200 14.48 16.21 7.26
CA ALA A 200 14.13 17.08 8.39
C ALA A 200 14.76 16.55 9.68
N ASP A 201 14.86 15.23 9.79
CA ASP A 201 15.41 14.50 10.94
C ASP A 201 15.98 13.13 10.52
N GLY A 202 16.70 12.47 11.44
CA GLY A 202 17.23 11.13 11.19
C GLY A 202 16.14 10.06 11.05
N ALA A 203 14.98 10.26 11.68
CA ALA A 203 13.85 9.35 11.56
C ALA A 203 13.32 9.29 10.13
N SER A 204 13.28 10.41 9.43
CA SER A 204 12.79 10.49 8.05
C SER A 204 13.61 9.65 7.09
N CYS A 205 14.94 9.64 7.22
CA CYS A 205 15.82 8.76 6.45
C CYS A 205 15.55 7.27 6.77
N ALA A 206 15.53 6.89 8.05
CA ALA A 206 15.28 5.52 8.48
C ALA A 206 13.89 5.03 8.07
N ASN A 207 12.88 5.88 8.17
CA ASN A 207 11.51 5.60 7.74
C ASN A 207 11.43 5.37 6.23
N PHE A 208 12.10 6.22 5.43
CA PHE A 208 12.17 6.02 3.99
C PHE A 208 12.85 4.70 3.62
N VAL A 209 13.96 4.36 4.26
CA VAL A 209 14.61 3.05 4.05
C VAL A 209 13.67 1.91 4.37
N GLY A 210 12.91 1.96 5.48
CA GLY A 210 11.91 0.96 5.81
C GLY A 210 10.81 0.83 4.75
N LEU A 211 10.33 1.94 4.20
CA LEU A 211 9.35 1.94 3.10
C LEU A 211 9.97 1.39 1.81
N LEU A 212 11.19 1.81 1.46
CA LEU A 212 11.93 1.35 0.28
C LEU A 212 12.15 -0.17 0.29
N MET A 213 12.44 -0.76 1.45
CA MET A 213 12.64 -2.21 1.60
C MET A 213 11.34 -3.01 1.57
N THR A 214 10.19 -2.36 1.76
CA THR A 214 8.89 -3.03 1.93
C THR A 214 8.48 -3.91 0.73
N PRO A 215 8.53 -3.47 -0.54
CA PRO A 215 8.12 -4.32 -1.67
C PRO A 215 8.96 -5.59 -1.77
N MET A 216 10.27 -5.49 -1.58
CA MET A 216 11.22 -6.61 -1.66
C MET A 216 11.01 -7.64 -0.53
N LEU A 217 10.75 -7.17 0.68
CA LEU A 217 10.63 -8.01 1.88
C LEU A 217 9.18 -8.43 2.20
N ARG A 218 8.19 -7.93 1.46
CA ARG A 218 6.78 -8.19 1.75
C ARG A 218 6.40 -9.67 1.87
N PRO A 219 6.79 -10.58 0.95
CA PRO A 219 6.44 -12.00 1.08
C PRO A 219 7.08 -12.66 2.30
N PHE A 220 8.27 -12.20 2.71
CA PHE A 220 8.99 -12.66 3.90
C PHE A 220 8.32 -12.20 5.20
N ILE A 221 8.05 -10.88 5.32
CA ILE A 221 7.47 -10.28 6.53
C ILE A 221 6.02 -10.69 6.73
N LYS A 222 5.26 -10.81 5.62
CA LYS A 222 3.81 -11.08 5.59
C LYS A 222 2.98 -10.03 6.34
N GLY A 223 1.80 -9.77 5.84
CA GLY A 223 0.87 -8.83 6.43
C GLY A 223 0.82 -7.48 5.70
N LEU A 224 0.18 -6.52 6.35
CA LEU A 224 -0.04 -5.19 5.80
C LEU A 224 1.16 -4.27 6.07
N SER A 225 1.36 -3.30 5.21
CA SER A 225 2.28 -2.16 5.40
C SER A 225 1.49 -0.89 5.71
N PRO A 226 2.05 0.04 6.50
CA PRO A 226 1.43 1.33 6.76
C PRO A 226 1.45 2.21 5.51
N LEU A 227 0.72 3.33 5.57
CA LEU A 227 0.85 4.43 4.63
C LEU A 227 2.22 5.09 4.82
N GLY A 228 2.98 5.26 3.75
CA GLY A 228 4.16 6.11 3.76
C GLY A 228 3.76 7.54 3.37
N ALA A 229 3.99 8.51 4.23
CA ALA A 229 3.75 9.91 3.91
C ALA A 229 5.08 10.61 3.65
N ILE A 230 5.25 11.13 2.45
CA ILE A 230 6.42 11.93 2.07
C ILE A 230 5.99 13.39 2.04
N ASP A 231 6.32 14.08 3.11
CA ASP A 231 5.94 15.46 3.35
C ASP A 231 7.13 16.41 3.18
N ALA A 232 6.88 17.62 2.75
CA ALA A 232 7.89 18.66 2.68
C ALA A 232 7.31 20.02 3.04
N ARG A 233 8.15 20.89 3.60
CA ARG A 233 7.74 22.25 3.94
C ARG A 233 7.63 23.18 2.74
N ALA A 234 8.34 22.88 1.66
CA ALA A 234 8.38 23.68 0.46
C ALA A 234 8.36 22.85 -0.82
N PRO A 235 7.83 23.37 -1.93
CA PRO A 235 8.00 22.76 -3.25
C PRO A 235 9.49 22.62 -3.61
N GLY A 236 9.83 21.70 -4.53
CA GLY A 236 11.22 21.49 -4.96
C GLY A 236 12.12 20.78 -3.93
N SER A 237 11.56 20.25 -2.84
CA SER A 237 12.34 19.61 -1.76
C SER A 237 12.82 18.19 -2.07
N GLY A 238 12.43 17.59 -3.21
CA GLY A 238 12.85 16.23 -3.59
C GLY A 238 11.88 15.11 -3.27
N LYS A 239 10.59 15.40 -2.97
CA LYS A 239 9.56 14.36 -2.72
C LYS A 239 9.43 13.40 -3.89
N THR A 240 9.32 13.95 -5.10
CA THR A 240 9.21 13.18 -6.34
C THR A 240 10.42 12.28 -6.52
N LEU A 241 11.63 12.76 -6.24
CA LEU A 241 12.85 11.94 -6.29
C LEU A 241 12.77 10.69 -5.41
N LEU A 242 12.18 10.80 -4.22
CA LEU A 242 11.99 9.64 -3.33
C LEU A 242 10.98 8.65 -3.90
N THR A 243 9.87 9.12 -4.47
CA THR A 243 8.90 8.23 -5.15
C THR A 243 9.48 7.62 -6.41
N ASP A 244 10.31 8.36 -7.16
CA ASP A 244 10.98 7.88 -8.37
C ASP A 244 12.00 6.79 -8.05
N ILE A 245 12.78 6.90 -6.96
CA ILE A 245 13.66 5.81 -6.50
C ILE A 245 12.84 4.50 -6.33
N VAL A 246 11.71 4.57 -5.63
CA VAL A 246 10.86 3.39 -5.40
C VAL A 246 10.23 2.89 -6.70
N GLY A 247 9.75 3.82 -7.54
CA GLY A 247 9.11 3.53 -8.81
C GLY A 247 10.03 2.87 -9.82
N HIS A 248 11.24 3.41 -10.00
CA HIS A 248 12.24 2.81 -10.89
C HIS A 248 12.67 1.40 -10.46
N LEU A 249 12.75 1.13 -9.17
CA LEU A 249 13.18 -0.17 -8.67
C LEU A 249 12.11 -1.25 -8.78
N TYR A 250 10.87 -0.93 -8.44
CA TYR A 250 9.82 -1.94 -8.25
C TYR A 250 8.64 -1.81 -9.22
N GLY A 251 8.48 -0.66 -9.86
CA GLY A 251 7.27 -0.25 -10.54
C GLY A 251 6.31 0.46 -9.57
N ALA A 252 5.71 1.55 -10.05
CA ALA A 252 4.72 2.32 -9.30
C ALA A 252 3.61 2.84 -10.18
N THR A 253 2.39 2.86 -9.66
CA THR A 253 1.25 3.56 -10.26
C THR A 253 1.05 4.88 -9.51
N SER A 254 1.17 6.01 -10.20
CA SER A 254 0.86 7.32 -9.64
C SER A 254 -0.59 7.73 -9.94
N ARG A 255 -1.25 8.31 -8.96
CA ARG A 255 -2.59 8.88 -9.04
C ARG A 255 -2.62 10.21 -8.32
N SER A 256 -3.23 11.22 -8.92
CA SER A 256 -3.47 12.47 -8.22
C SER A 256 -4.31 12.24 -6.98
N TRP A 257 -3.99 12.92 -5.91
CA TRP A 257 -4.80 12.91 -4.69
C TRP A 257 -6.23 13.37 -4.95
N VAL A 258 -7.19 12.75 -4.28
CA VAL A 258 -8.60 13.10 -4.34
C VAL A 258 -9.14 13.19 -2.91
N SER A 259 -9.62 14.36 -2.51
CA SER A 259 -10.14 14.62 -1.15
C SER A 259 -11.53 14.03 -0.91
N ASP A 260 -12.36 13.88 -1.96
CA ASP A 260 -13.68 13.24 -1.85
C ASP A 260 -13.54 11.72 -1.61
N ASP A 261 -14.12 11.24 -0.50
CA ASP A 261 -14.00 9.82 -0.09
C ASP A 261 -14.62 8.86 -1.10
N GLY A 262 -15.71 9.27 -1.78
CA GLY A 262 -16.37 8.46 -2.80
C GLY A 262 -15.54 8.32 -4.08
N GLU A 263 -14.90 9.41 -4.53
CA GLU A 263 -14.01 9.39 -5.70
C GLU A 263 -12.70 8.65 -5.37
N LEU A 264 -12.15 8.83 -4.16
CA LEU A 264 -10.99 8.08 -3.68
C LEU A 264 -11.27 6.58 -3.68
N ARG A 265 -12.46 6.16 -3.23
CA ARG A 265 -12.90 4.77 -3.26
C ARG A 265 -12.91 4.19 -4.67
N LYS A 266 -13.41 4.96 -5.63
CA LYS A 266 -13.42 4.57 -7.05
C LYS A 266 -12.01 4.45 -7.62
N ALA A 267 -11.13 5.42 -7.30
CA ALA A 267 -9.74 5.42 -7.74
C ALA A 267 -8.97 4.20 -7.19
N ILE A 268 -9.14 3.87 -5.90
CA ILE A 268 -8.54 2.69 -5.27
C ILE A 268 -9.03 1.40 -5.95
N THR A 269 -10.34 1.27 -6.16
CA THR A 269 -10.93 0.09 -6.80
C THR A 269 -10.39 -0.11 -8.21
N ALA A 270 -10.36 0.96 -9.02
CA ALA A 270 -9.81 0.92 -10.38
C ALA A 270 -8.31 0.58 -10.39
N THR A 271 -7.54 1.11 -9.44
CA THR A 271 -6.11 0.83 -9.32
C THR A 271 -5.86 -0.64 -8.99
N LEU A 272 -6.53 -1.19 -7.98
CA LEU A 272 -6.33 -2.58 -7.55
C LEU A 272 -6.78 -3.61 -8.60
N GLN A 273 -7.73 -3.25 -9.47
CA GLN A 273 -8.15 -4.10 -10.59
C GLN A 273 -7.25 -3.97 -11.82
N GLY A 274 -6.82 -2.75 -12.14
CA GLY A 274 -6.21 -2.42 -13.44
C GLY A 274 -4.69 -2.48 -13.46
N THR A 275 -4.02 -2.56 -12.30
CA THR A 275 -2.57 -2.45 -12.19
C THR A 275 -1.95 -3.64 -11.44
N SER A 276 -0.65 -3.86 -11.63
CA SER A 276 0.12 -4.90 -10.94
C SER A 276 1.31 -4.36 -10.17
N GLU A 277 1.61 -3.09 -10.29
CA GLU A 277 2.70 -2.42 -9.62
C GLU A 277 2.58 -2.57 -8.10
N PRO A 278 3.67 -2.93 -7.40
CA PRO A 278 3.64 -3.17 -5.96
C PRO A 278 3.57 -1.87 -5.13
N VAL A 279 3.68 -0.72 -5.79
CA VAL A 279 3.64 0.61 -5.15
C VAL A 279 2.56 1.46 -5.79
N VAL A 280 1.79 2.15 -4.97
CA VAL A 280 0.82 3.16 -5.41
C VAL A 280 1.14 4.47 -4.73
N VAL A 281 1.31 5.52 -5.53
CA VAL A 281 1.56 6.88 -5.06
C VAL A 281 0.29 7.71 -5.24
N LEU A 282 -0.26 8.21 -4.16
CA LEU A 282 -1.31 9.22 -4.13
C LEU A 282 -0.61 10.58 -4.08
N ASP A 283 -0.47 11.19 -5.24
CA ASP A 283 0.42 12.33 -5.42
C ASP A 283 -0.28 13.66 -5.18
N ASN A 284 0.43 14.56 -4.48
CA ASN A 284 0.11 15.96 -4.31
C ASN A 284 -1.18 16.23 -3.52
N VAL A 285 -1.17 15.87 -2.23
CA VAL A 285 -2.19 16.34 -1.29
C VAL A 285 -2.17 17.85 -1.26
N GLY A 286 -3.33 18.47 -1.50
CA GLY A 286 -3.48 19.92 -1.48
C GLY A 286 -3.24 20.51 -0.09
N GLU A 287 -2.68 21.70 0.00
CA GLU A 287 -2.38 22.38 1.29
C GLU A 287 -3.60 22.58 2.19
N ARG A 288 -4.81 22.57 1.61
CA ARG A 288 -6.07 22.71 2.35
C ARG A 288 -6.79 21.40 2.58
N ASP A 289 -6.24 20.31 2.04
CA ASP A 289 -6.83 18.98 2.17
C ASP A 289 -6.31 18.33 3.45
N GLN A 290 -7.20 17.59 4.11
CA GLN A 290 -6.82 16.72 5.21
C GLN A 290 -6.90 15.27 4.78
N VAL A 291 -5.89 14.49 5.13
CA VAL A 291 -5.87 13.04 4.89
C VAL A 291 -6.56 12.35 6.07
N ASP A 292 -7.88 12.17 5.97
CA ASP A 292 -8.72 11.61 7.04
C ASP A 292 -9.81 10.65 6.52
N GLN A 293 -9.78 10.31 5.21
CA GLN A 293 -10.82 9.55 4.53
C GLN A 293 -11.03 8.16 5.15
N PRO A 294 -12.27 7.81 5.53
CA PRO A 294 -12.61 6.48 6.04
C PRO A 294 -12.27 5.35 5.06
N THR A 295 -12.39 5.63 3.77
CA THR A 295 -11.99 4.72 2.70
C THR A 295 -10.51 4.35 2.75
N LEU A 296 -9.63 5.33 2.93
CA LEU A 296 -8.19 5.09 3.09
C LEU A 296 -7.90 4.30 4.37
N ALA A 297 -8.57 4.66 5.47
CA ALA A 297 -8.44 3.95 6.74
C ALA A 297 -8.85 2.46 6.62
N LYS A 298 -9.94 2.17 5.87
CA LYS A 298 -10.38 0.80 5.55
C LYS A 298 -9.34 0.06 4.71
N LEU A 299 -8.83 0.70 3.65
CA LEU A 299 -7.82 0.13 2.76
C LEU A 299 -6.58 -0.32 3.52
N LEU A 300 -6.02 0.55 4.34
CA LEU A 300 -4.78 0.29 5.08
C LEU A 300 -4.90 -0.87 6.07
N THR A 301 -6.11 -1.19 6.55
CA THR A 301 -6.34 -2.26 7.54
C THR A 301 -6.91 -3.53 6.96
N GLY A 302 -7.30 -3.53 5.67
CA GLY A 302 -7.84 -4.69 4.97
C GLY A 302 -6.78 -5.43 4.16
N ALA A 303 -6.64 -6.74 4.35
CA ALA A 303 -5.82 -7.58 3.47
C ALA A 303 -6.45 -7.74 2.08
N THR A 304 -7.76 -7.58 2.01
CA THR A 304 -8.55 -7.58 0.77
C THR A 304 -9.39 -6.33 0.69
N TRP A 305 -9.54 -5.83 -0.52
CA TRP A 305 -10.42 -4.72 -0.85
C TRP A 305 -11.69 -5.25 -1.49
N ASN A 306 -12.83 -5.00 -0.83
CA ASN A 306 -14.14 -5.41 -1.31
C ASN A 306 -14.96 -4.17 -1.64
N ASP A 307 -15.39 -4.06 -2.90
CA ASP A 307 -16.18 -2.95 -3.40
C ASP A 307 -17.05 -3.37 -4.58
N ARG A 308 -17.89 -2.47 -5.08
CA ARG A 308 -18.65 -2.67 -6.33
C ARG A 308 -17.87 -2.14 -7.52
N GLU A 309 -17.88 -2.87 -8.61
CA GLU A 309 -17.34 -2.41 -9.88
C GLU A 309 -18.15 -1.22 -10.41
N LEU A 310 -17.44 -0.19 -10.87
CA LEU A 310 -18.07 1.00 -11.44
C LEU A 310 -18.94 0.63 -12.65
N GLY A 311 -20.19 1.10 -12.64
CA GLY A 311 -21.13 0.87 -13.75
C GLY A 311 -21.72 -0.53 -13.82
N SER A 312 -21.43 -1.41 -12.86
CA SER A 312 -21.99 -2.76 -12.79
C SER A 312 -22.47 -3.11 -11.37
N SER A 313 -23.28 -4.18 -11.26
CA SER A 313 -23.66 -4.75 -9.96
C SER A 313 -22.66 -5.79 -9.45
N ARG A 314 -21.53 -5.97 -10.16
CA ARG A 314 -20.50 -6.96 -9.84
C ARG A 314 -19.69 -6.51 -8.63
N GLN A 315 -19.41 -7.43 -7.72
CA GLN A 315 -18.51 -7.22 -6.60
C GLN A 315 -17.06 -7.44 -7.04
N VAL A 316 -16.17 -6.56 -6.59
CA VAL A 316 -14.72 -6.64 -6.73
C VAL A 316 -14.14 -7.13 -5.42
N ASP A 317 -13.36 -8.19 -5.49
CA ASP A 317 -12.51 -8.67 -4.41
C ASP A 317 -11.06 -8.62 -4.88
N ALA A 318 -10.31 -7.62 -4.43
CA ALA A 318 -8.91 -7.45 -4.80
C ALA A 318 -7.98 -7.62 -3.58
N LEU A 319 -6.80 -8.19 -3.79
CA LEU A 319 -5.78 -8.23 -2.75
C LEU A 319 -5.19 -6.84 -2.54
N ASN A 320 -5.04 -6.45 -1.29
CA ASN A 320 -4.28 -5.26 -0.91
C ASN A 320 -2.83 -5.66 -0.63
N ASP A 321 -2.09 -5.89 -1.71
CA ASP A 321 -0.69 -6.31 -1.70
C ASP A 321 0.27 -5.15 -2.05
N ARG A 322 -0.18 -3.91 -1.96
CA ARG A 322 0.55 -2.70 -2.34
C ARG A 322 1.19 -2.00 -1.13
N LEU A 323 2.30 -1.30 -1.40
CA LEU A 323 2.76 -0.20 -0.58
C LEU A 323 2.04 1.07 -1.04
N TRP A 324 1.36 1.74 -0.14
CA TRP A 324 0.68 3.00 -0.42
C TRP A 324 1.54 4.16 0.08
N LEU A 325 1.83 5.08 -0.81
CA LEU A 325 2.55 6.32 -0.51
C LEU A 325 1.62 7.51 -0.76
N VAL A 326 1.78 8.55 0.01
CA VAL A 326 1.12 9.84 -0.20
C VAL A 326 2.16 10.94 -0.18
N THR A 327 2.06 11.91 -1.10
CA THR A 327 2.97 13.05 -1.16
C THR A 327 2.22 14.36 -0.99
N GLY A 328 2.86 15.36 -0.42
CA GLY A 328 2.27 16.70 -0.29
C GLY A 328 3.22 17.70 0.33
N ASN A 329 2.74 18.93 0.48
CA ASN A 329 3.43 19.97 1.25
C ASN A 329 2.61 20.27 2.50
N ASN A 330 3.24 20.15 3.68
CA ASN A 330 2.60 20.36 4.97
C ASN A 330 1.30 19.54 5.10
N ILE A 331 1.38 18.23 4.83
CA ILE A 331 0.22 17.34 4.84
C ILE A 331 -0.43 17.35 6.21
N SER A 332 -1.72 17.68 6.26
CA SER A 332 -2.53 17.55 7.45
C SER A 332 -3.17 16.17 7.52
N PHE A 333 -3.12 15.52 8.68
CA PHE A 333 -3.72 14.22 8.92
C PHE A 333 -4.85 14.31 9.93
N GLY A 334 -5.89 13.49 9.76
CA GLY A 334 -7.01 13.42 10.69
C GLY A 334 -7.49 12.01 10.96
N GLY A 335 -8.43 11.89 11.87
CA GLY A 335 -9.06 10.62 12.21
C GLY A 335 -8.09 9.58 12.75
N ASP A 336 -8.12 8.39 12.14
CA ASP A 336 -7.26 7.24 12.51
C ASP A 336 -5.99 7.14 11.63
N ILE A 337 -5.85 7.98 10.62
CA ILE A 337 -4.76 7.91 9.64
C ILE A 337 -3.39 8.12 10.28
N PRO A 338 -3.17 9.09 11.20
CA PRO A 338 -1.88 9.26 11.86
C PRO A 338 -1.33 7.98 12.48
N SER A 339 -2.19 7.18 13.12
CA SER A 339 -1.80 5.90 13.74
C SER A 339 -1.44 4.79 12.74
N ARG A 340 -1.64 5.04 11.44
CA ARG A 340 -1.44 4.11 10.31
C ARG A 340 -0.41 4.61 9.31
N THR A 341 0.28 5.70 9.64
CA THR A 341 1.19 6.41 8.76
C THR A 341 2.62 6.41 9.31
N VAL A 342 3.57 6.25 8.41
CA VAL A 342 5.00 6.46 8.66
C VAL A 342 5.41 7.74 7.94
N LEU A 343 5.93 8.70 8.67
CA LEU A 343 6.25 10.04 8.18
C LEU A 343 7.70 10.11 7.69
N VAL A 344 7.88 10.61 6.49
CA VAL A 344 9.15 11.01 5.88
C VAL A 344 9.07 12.50 5.60
N SER A 345 9.80 13.30 6.34
CA SER A 345 9.78 14.76 6.21
C SER A 345 11.06 15.28 5.59
N LEU A 346 10.90 16.19 4.61
CA LEU A 346 11.99 16.89 3.95
C LEU A 346 11.97 18.38 4.33
N ASP A 347 13.12 18.90 4.76
CA ASP A 347 13.32 20.31 5.11
C ASP A 347 14.66 20.79 4.54
N PRO A 348 14.67 21.39 3.35
CA PRO A 348 15.90 21.84 2.70
C PRO A 348 16.57 23.02 3.42
N LYS A 349 15.91 23.69 4.36
CA LYS A 349 16.40 24.83 5.17
C LYS A 349 16.97 25.98 4.33
N VAL A 350 16.51 26.11 3.10
CA VAL A 350 16.86 27.18 2.16
C VAL A 350 15.58 27.74 1.54
N PRO A 351 15.54 29.03 1.21
CA PRO A 351 14.35 29.66 0.64
C PRO A 351 13.95 29.08 -0.73
N ASP A 352 14.95 28.74 -1.55
CA ASP A 352 14.78 28.24 -2.91
C ASP A 352 15.40 26.82 -3.03
N PRO A 353 14.67 25.74 -2.71
CA PRO A 353 15.20 24.39 -2.77
C PRO A 353 15.70 23.96 -4.15
N ASP A 354 15.06 24.46 -5.21
CA ASP A 354 15.41 24.16 -6.62
C ASP A 354 16.78 24.70 -7.04
N LYS A 355 17.33 25.66 -6.29
CA LYS A 355 18.66 26.24 -6.56
C LYS A 355 19.79 25.52 -5.82
N ARG A 356 19.50 24.46 -5.09
CA ARG A 356 20.55 23.64 -4.46
C ARG A 356 21.43 23.02 -5.52
N SER A 357 22.72 22.95 -5.23
CA SER A 357 23.76 22.42 -6.14
C SER A 357 24.85 21.72 -5.36
N GLY A 358 25.80 21.11 -6.04
CA GLY A 358 26.92 20.40 -5.41
C GLY A 358 26.53 19.00 -4.93
N PHE A 359 25.50 18.40 -5.54
CA PHE A 359 25.07 17.05 -5.23
C PHE A 359 26.10 16.01 -5.68
N ARG A 360 26.22 14.91 -4.94
CA ARG A 360 27.05 13.74 -5.30
C ARG A 360 26.59 13.11 -6.61
N ILE A 361 25.27 13.03 -6.78
CA ILE A 361 24.62 12.67 -8.04
C ILE A 361 24.00 13.95 -8.59
N PRO A 362 24.64 14.60 -9.59
CA PRO A 362 24.22 15.93 -10.07
C PRO A 362 22.76 15.98 -10.55
N ASP A 363 22.31 14.91 -11.19
CA ASP A 363 20.93 14.72 -11.63
C ASP A 363 20.48 13.29 -11.28
N LEU A 364 19.76 13.19 -10.17
CA LEU A 364 19.30 11.90 -9.67
C LEU A 364 18.23 11.29 -10.58
N ASN A 365 17.40 12.09 -11.27
CA ASN A 365 16.40 11.56 -12.19
C ASN A 365 17.09 10.86 -13.37
N THR A 366 17.98 11.55 -14.08
CA THR A 366 18.75 10.96 -15.17
C THR A 366 19.58 9.75 -14.70
N TRP A 367 20.12 9.81 -13.47
CA TRP A 367 20.86 8.69 -12.90
C TRP A 367 19.94 7.46 -12.66
N LEU A 368 18.70 7.68 -12.23
CA LEU A 368 17.72 6.61 -12.04
C LEU A 368 17.17 6.02 -13.35
N GLU A 369 17.23 6.74 -14.45
CA GLU A 369 16.84 6.23 -15.79
C GLU A 369 17.85 5.22 -16.35
N ASP A 370 19.10 5.25 -15.88
CA ASP A 370 20.14 4.29 -16.29
C ASP A 370 19.93 2.93 -15.62
N GLU A 371 19.71 1.90 -16.44
CA GLU A 371 19.52 0.51 -15.98
C GLU A 371 20.69 0.02 -15.12
N ALA A 372 21.93 0.38 -15.44
CA ALA A 372 23.09 -0.06 -14.66
C ALA A 372 23.04 0.46 -13.21
N ASN A 373 22.61 1.71 -13.02
CA ASN A 373 22.45 2.31 -11.70
C ASN A 373 21.28 1.68 -10.92
N GLN A 374 20.20 1.36 -11.62
CA GLN A 374 19.06 0.65 -11.00
C GLN A 374 19.47 -0.75 -10.55
N VAL A 375 20.24 -1.47 -11.36
CA VAL A 375 20.79 -2.80 -11.05
C VAL A 375 21.73 -2.71 -9.84
N GLU A 376 22.64 -1.73 -9.81
CA GLU A 376 23.57 -1.53 -8.70
C GLU A 376 22.81 -1.22 -7.40
N LEU A 377 21.81 -0.36 -7.45
CA LEU A 377 21.00 -0.02 -6.29
C LEU A 377 20.21 -1.24 -5.78
N LEU A 378 19.53 -1.99 -6.67
CA LEU A 378 18.83 -3.22 -6.30
C LEU A 378 19.78 -4.26 -5.70
N TYR A 379 20.98 -4.44 -6.28
CA TYR A 379 21.99 -5.35 -5.75
C TYR A 379 22.36 -5.00 -4.31
N HIS A 380 22.63 -3.72 -4.03
CA HIS A 380 23.00 -3.27 -2.68
C HIS A 380 21.83 -3.41 -1.68
N LEU A 381 20.60 -3.15 -2.09
CA LEU A 381 19.43 -3.40 -1.25
C LEU A 381 19.25 -4.90 -0.93
N LEU A 382 19.48 -5.76 -1.93
CA LEU A 382 19.47 -7.22 -1.74
C LEU A 382 20.57 -7.70 -0.78
N VAL A 383 21.78 -7.14 -0.87
CA VAL A 383 22.89 -7.44 0.05
C VAL A 383 22.49 -7.09 1.49
N LEU A 384 21.94 -5.90 1.72
CA LEU A 384 21.48 -5.49 3.04
C LEU A 384 20.35 -6.41 3.55
N ALA A 385 19.35 -6.67 2.73
CA ALA A 385 18.25 -7.55 3.11
C ALA A 385 18.73 -8.97 3.42
N ARG A 386 19.64 -9.52 2.59
CA ARG A 386 20.17 -10.88 2.75
C ARG A 386 20.99 -10.99 4.03
N ALA A 387 21.85 -10.03 4.32
CA ALA A 387 22.64 -10.02 5.55
C ALA A 387 21.76 -10.05 6.81
N TRP A 388 20.72 -9.21 6.84
CA TRP A 388 19.75 -9.18 7.93
C TRP A 388 18.97 -10.50 8.06
N VAL A 389 18.52 -11.08 6.93
CA VAL A 389 17.77 -12.36 6.92
C VAL A 389 18.66 -13.51 7.42
N VAL A 390 19.91 -13.60 6.94
CA VAL A 390 20.88 -14.64 7.37
C VAL A 390 21.22 -14.51 8.85
N ALA A 391 21.24 -13.30 9.40
CA ALA A 391 21.41 -13.07 10.83
C ALA A 391 20.16 -13.47 11.67
N GLY A 392 19.17 -14.13 11.05
CA GLY A 392 17.94 -14.55 11.71
C GLY A 392 16.84 -13.48 11.74
N ALA A 393 16.97 -12.45 10.92
CA ALA A 393 16.03 -11.34 10.81
C ALA A 393 15.68 -10.73 12.19
N PRO A 394 16.68 -10.27 12.98
CA PRO A 394 16.43 -9.76 14.32
C PRO A 394 15.36 -8.65 14.27
N ALA A 395 14.34 -8.79 15.11
CA ALA A 395 13.28 -7.81 15.25
C ALA A 395 13.60 -6.86 16.39
N ALA A 396 13.22 -5.58 16.24
CA ALA A 396 13.35 -4.61 17.34
C ALA A 396 11.99 -4.25 17.94
N ASP A 397 12.00 -3.68 19.14
CA ASP A 397 10.78 -3.33 19.84
C ASP A 397 10.26 -1.97 19.35
N ARG A 398 9.52 -2.03 18.25
CA ARG A 398 8.69 -0.94 17.74
C ARG A 398 7.32 -1.49 17.42
N THR A 399 6.29 -0.81 17.88
CA THR A 399 4.91 -1.25 17.69
C THR A 399 4.11 -0.23 16.91
N MET A 400 3.38 -0.73 15.92
CA MET A 400 2.38 0.02 15.21
C MET A 400 1.13 -0.85 15.12
N ARG A 401 0.02 -0.40 15.68
CA ARG A 401 -1.17 -1.22 16.05
C ARG A 401 -1.54 -2.30 15.03
N ASN A 402 -1.82 -1.93 13.79
CA ASN A 402 -2.25 -2.86 12.75
C ASN A 402 -1.08 -3.44 11.93
N PHE A 403 0.14 -2.90 12.09
CA PHE A 403 1.31 -3.19 11.28
C PHE A 403 2.47 -3.72 12.13
N ARG A 404 2.16 -4.40 13.22
CA ARG A 404 3.15 -4.86 14.21
C ARG A 404 4.28 -5.67 13.60
N ARG A 405 3.97 -6.58 12.65
CA ARG A 405 5.00 -7.40 11.98
C ARG A 405 5.94 -6.52 11.18
N TRP A 406 5.37 -5.63 10.37
CA TRP A 406 6.14 -4.70 9.55
C TRP A 406 7.00 -3.77 10.41
N ALA A 407 6.42 -3.14 11.42
CA ALA A 407 7.13 -2.19 12.28
C ALA A 407 8.31 -2.86 13.01
N ARG A 408 8.12 -4.05 13.56
CA ARG A 408 9.18 -4.80 14.24
C ARG A 408 10.28 -5.26 13.28
N ALA A 409 9.91 -5.71 12.08
CA ALA A 409 10.86 -6.15 11.08
C ALA A 409 11.71 -4.98 10.56
N MET A 410 11.07 -3.85 10.19
CA MET A 410 11.78 -2.68 9.68
C MET A 410 12.62 -2.00 10.77
N ALA A 411 12.14 -1.95 12.00
CA ALA A 411 12.95 -1.48 13.13
C ALA A 411 14.17 -2.37 13.35
N GLY A 412 14.00 -3.69 13.27
CA GLY A 412 15.11 -4.63 13.38
C GLY A 412 16.10 -4.52 12.22
N PHE A 413 15.61 -4.35 10.98
CA PHE A 413 16.42 -4.11 9.81
C PHE A 413 17.26 -2.83 9.94
N THR A 414 16.63 -1.71 10.29
CA THR A 414 17.32 -0.42 10.43
C THR A 414 18.32 -0.44 11.59
N GLN A 415 17.97 -1.08 12.71
CA GLN A 415 18.87 -1.25 13.84
C GLN A 415 20.08 -2.14 13.49
N TYR A 416 19.86 -3.25 12.78
CA TYR A 416 20.93 -4.16 12.35
C TYR A 416 21.96 -3.46 11.44
N HIS A 417 21.47 -2.56 10.58
CA HIS A 417 22.32 -1.78 9.67
C HIS A 417 22.77 -0.43 10.24
N GLU A 418 22.60 -0.19 11.53
CA GLU A 418 23.00 1.06 12.19
C GLU A 418 22.37 2.32 11.55
N ILE A 419 21.10 2.22 11.14
CA ILE A 419 20.30 3.35 10.62
C ILE A 419 19.40 3.83 11.75
N PRO A 420 19.79 4.88 12.50
CA PRO A 420 19.07 5.27 13.72
C PRO A 420 17.78 6.03 13.42
N GLY A 421 16.88 6.06 14.41
CA GLY A 421 15.72 6.95 14.42
C GLY A 421 14.46 6.38 13.81
N PHE A 422 14.40 5.11 13.40
CA PHE A 422 13.19 4.54 12.81
C PHE A 422 11.95 4.76 13.67
N MET A 423 10.93 5.42 13.13
CA MET A 423 9.66 5.79 13.78
C MET A 423 9.82 6.60 15.09
N THR A 424 10.89 7.40 15.24
CA THR A 424 11.01 8.27 16.42
C THR A 424 10.31 9.63 16.25
N ASN A 425 9.85 9.95 15.05
CA ASN A 425 9.10 11.17 14.74
C ASN A 425 7.57 10.98 14.69
N THR A 426 7.05 9.93 15.31
CA THR A 426 5.60 9.65 15.35
C THR A 426 4.80 10.77 16.02
N ASP A 427 5.39 11.47 16.98
CA ASP A 427 4.74 12.61 17.64
C ASP A 427 4.57 13.81 16.69
N ALA A 428 5.40 13.92 15.66
CA ALA A 428 5.21 14.92 14.61
C ALA A 428 3.90 14.72 13.83
N LEU A 429 3.45 13.47 13.65
CA LEU A 429 2.14 13.19 13.06
C LEU A 429 0.97 13.72 13.89
N ALA A 430 1.12 13.75 15.22
CA ALA A 430 0.13 14.37 16.11
C ALA A 430 0.12 15.90 15.95
N GLY A 431 1.27 16.52 15.68
CA GLY A 431 1.38 17.94 15.35
C GLY A 431 0.79 18.32 13.99
N HIS A 432 0.64 17.36 13.08
CA HIS A 432 -0.05 17.50 11.79
C HIS A 432 -1.57 17.20 11.89
N ASP A 433 -2.09 16.82 13.05
CA ASP A 433 -3.51 16.68 13.34
C ASP A 433 -4.07 18.05 13.80
N GLU A 434 -4.33 18.95 12.84
CA GLU A 434 -4.92 20.25 13.15
C GLU A 434 -6.23 20.12 13.93
N GLU A 435 -7.06 19.15 13.59
CA GLU A 435 -8.30 18.90 14.33
C GLU A 435 -8.00 18.49 15.77
N GLY A 436 -7.05 17.58 15.95
CA GLY A 436 -6.61 17.15 17.27
C GLY A 436 -6.01 18.28 18.09
N ALA A 437 -5.22 19.16 17.49
CA ALA A 437 -4.64 20.34 18.14
C ALA A 437 -5.71 21.34 18.56
N ILE A 438 -6.67 21.66 17.66
CA ILE A 438 -7.81 22.55 17.95
C ILE A 438 -8.64 21.99 19.10
N TRP A 439 -8.98 20.69 19.06
CA TRP A 439 -9.73 20.05 20.13
C TRP A 439 -8.95 19.99 21.44
N SER A 440 -7.64 19.73 21.40
CA SER A 440 -6.80 19.70 22.60
C SER A 440 -6.74 21.08 23.27
N ALA A 441 -6.53 22.14 22.49
CA ALA A 441 -6.54 23.53 23.00
C ALA A 441 -7.91 23.91 23.58
N PHE A 442 -8.99 23.57 22.86
CA PHE A 442 -10.35 23.83 23.34
C PHE A 442 -10.67 23.09 24.65
N LEU A 443 -10.27 21.81 24.78
CA LEU A 443 -10.52 21.02 25.98
C LEU A 443 -9.64 21.46 27.16
N ALA A 444 -8.41 21.88 26.90
CA ALA A 444 -7.54 22.46 27.90
C ALA A 444 -8.18 23.75 28.50
N ALA A 445 -8.54 24.69 27.64
CA ALA A 445 -9.21 25.92 28.07
C ALA A 445 -10.55 25.64 28.78
N TRP A 446 -11.30 24.64 28.30
CA TRP A 446 -12.53 24.23 28.99
C TRP A 446 -12.25 23.68 30.38
N HIS A 447 -11.26 22.81 30.53
CA HIS A 447 -10.91 22.23 31.82
C HIS A 447 -10.38 23.30 32.78
N ASP A 448 -9.56 24.24 32.31
CA ASP A 448 -9.01 25.33 33.12
C ASP A 448 -10.08 26.28 33.65
N GLU A 449 -11.10 26.58 32.81
CA GLU A 449 -12.17 27.50 33.20
C GLU A 449 -13.26 26.83 34.05
N PHE A 450 -13.65 25.60 33.74
CA PHE A 450 -14.83 24.95 34.33
C PHE A 450 -14.53 23.65 35.08
N ASN A 451 -13.29 23.18 35.06
CA ASN A 451 -12.86 21.88 35.58
C ASN A 451 -13.78 20.75 35.03
N ASP A 452 -14.18 19.82 35.86
CA ASP A 452 -15.10 18.72 35.56
C ASP A 452 -16.61 19.10 35.63
N THR A 453 -16.92 20.38 35.75
CA THR A 453 -18.31 20.85 35.92
C THR A 453 -19.13 20.63 34.63
N PRO A 454 -20.23 19.83 34.65
CA PRO A 454 -20.99 19.56 33.44
C PRO A 454 -21.74 20.78 32.91
N LYS A 455 -21.47 21.16 31.66
CA LYS A 455 -22.09 22.29 30.94
C LYS A 455 -22.94 21.83 29.76
N ARG A 456 -23.97 22.62 29.41
CA ARG A 456 -24.71 22.44 28.16
C ARG A 456 -23.99 23.14 27.02
N ALA A 457 -24.17 22.67 25.80
CA ALA A 457 -23.63 23.37 24.62
C ALA A 457 -24.11 24.85 24.54
N SER A 458 -25.33 25.12 24.98
CA SER A 458 -25.84 26.52 25.04
C SER A 458 -25.17 27.37 26.11
N GLU A 459 -24.71 26.76 27.21
CA GLU A 459 -23.98 27.46 28.27
C GLU A 459 -22.56 27.77 27.82
N LEU A 460 -21.89 26.82 27.20
CA LEU A 460 -20.56 27.00 26.59
C LEU A 460 -20.58 28.09 25.50
N LEU A 461 -21.60 28.04 24.63
CA LEU A 461 -21.69 29.03 23.54
C LEU A 461 -21.87 30.45 24.05
N LYS A 462 -22.52 30.66 25.20
CA LYS A 462 -22.63 31.97 25.82
C LYS A 462 -21.29 32.51 26.35
N THR A 463 -20.39 31.60 26.74
CA THR A 463 -19.05 31.98 27.23
C THR A 463 -18.04 32.16 26.09
N SER A 464 -18.42 31.87 24.83
CA SER A 464 -17.56 32.16 23.67
C SER A 464 -17.47 33.63 23.30
N GLU A 465 -18.32 34.48 23.90
CA GLU A 465 -18.25 35.93 23.73
C GLU A 465 -17.39 36.52 24.84
N LEU A 466 -16.62 37.56 24.50
CA LEU A 466 -15.79 38.28 25.47
C LEU A 466 -16.62 38.75 26.67
N GLN A 467 -16.15 38.41 27.87
CA GLN A 467 -16.83 38.77 29.12
C GLN A 467 -16.30 40.13 29.63
N PRO A 468 -17.16 41.13 29.90
CA PRO A 468 -16.71 42.39 30.49
C PRO A 468 -16.25 42.15 31.94
N THR A 469 -15.08 42.69 32.28
CA THR A 469 -14.52 42.67 33.64
C THR A 469 -14.20 44.11 34.09
N SER A 470 -13.89 44.30 35.36
CA SER A 470 -13.51 45.60 35.91
C SER A 470 -12.21 46.17 35.31
N SER A 471 -11.39 45.34 34.67
CA SER A 471 -10.09 45.69 34.06
C SER A 471 -10.07 45.56 32.53
N GLY A 472 -11.21 45.28 31.88
CA GLY A 472 -11.30 45.09 30.43
C GLY A 472 -12.24 43.96 30.03
N PHE A 473 -11.85 43.19 29.02
CA PHE A 473 -12.57 42.00 28.58
C PHE A 473 -11.75 40.75 28.90
N HIS A 474 -12.42 39.71 29.36
CA HIS A 474 -11.86 38.37 29.58
C HIS A 474 -12.38 37.41 28.51
N ASP A 475 -11.46 36.69 27.87
CA ASP A 475 -11.78 35.55 27.01
C ASP A 475 -11.51 34.25 27.80
N PRO A 476 -12.54 33.51 28.24
CA PRO A 476 -12.34 32.26 28.98
C PRO A 476 -11.66 31.18 28.18
N TRP A 477 -11.54 31.34 26.87
CA TRP A 477 -11.05 30.34 25.94
C TRP A 477 -9.66 30.67 25.38
N ASP A 478 -9.14 31.85 25.65
CA ASP A 478 -7.86 32.32 25.08
C ASP A 478 -7.76 32.11 23.56
N GLY A 479 -8.85 32.37 22.84
CA GLY A 479 -8.97 32.17 21.41
C GLY A 479 -9.18 30.71 20.97
N ALA A 480 -9.20 29.74 21.88
CA ALA A 480 -9.32 28.32 21.57
C ALA A 480 -10.77 27.82 21.35
N PHE A 481 -11.80 28.71 21.38
CA PHE A 481 -13.16 28.27 21.16
C PHE A 481 -13.38 27.74 19.75
N LEU A 482 -14.11 26.63 19.64
CA LEU A 482 -14.34 25.97 18.35
C LEU A 482 -15.06 26.88 17.35
N THR A 483 -14.64 26.85 16.10
CA THR A 483 -15.26 27.54 14.97
C THR A 483 -15.79 26.52 13.95
N ARG A 484 -16.68 26.95 13.06
CA ARG A 484 -17.10 26.12 11.94
C ARG A 484 -16.09 26.20 10.79
N ALA A 485 -15.89 25.09 10.09
CA ALA A 485 -15.00 25.04 8.92
C ALA A 485 -15.41 26.00 7.79
N ASP A 486 -16.70 26.31 7.67
CA ASP A 486 -17.25 27.24 6.67
C ASP A 486 -17.25 28.72 7.13
N GLY A 487 -16.64 29.01 8.28
CA GLY A 487 -16.64 30.36 8.89
C GLY A 487 -18.00 30.85 9.42
N GLY A 488 -19.03 30.02 9.37
CA GLY A 488 -20.36 30.33 9.84
C GLY A 488 -20.47 30.39 11.38
N ARG A 489 -21.50 31.07 11.90
CA ARG A 489 -21.74 31.14 13.34
C ARG A 489 -22.13 29.79 13.93
N LEU A 490 -21.47 29.39 15.01
CA LEU A 490 -21.78 28.15 15.72
C LEU A 490 -23.13 28.30 16.44
N THR A 491 -23.98 27.26 16.35
CA THR A 491 -25.25 27.17 17.08
C THR A 491 -25.14 26.20 18.24
N SER A 492 -25.98 26.34 19.28
CA SER A 492 -25.98 25.37 20.40
C SER A 492 -26.28 23.94 19.95
N LYS A 493 -27.09 23.76 18.89
CA LYS A 493 -27.37 22.44 18.29
C LYS A 493 -26.13 21.91 17.56
N GLY A 494 -25.42 22.74 16.81
CA GLY A 494 -24.20 22.41 16.10
C GLY A 494 -23.08 22.01 17.07
N LEU A 495 -22.81 22.85 18.06
CA LEU A 495 -21.82 22.59 19.11
C LEU A 495 -22.15 21.29 19.86
N GLY A 496 -23.41 21.08 20.24
CA GLY A 496 -23.84 19.85 20.92
C GLY A 496 -23.64 18.59 20.07
N ALA A 497 -23.83 18.67 18.75
CA ALA A 497 -23.56 17.56 17.83
C ALA A 497 -22.05 17.29 17.72
N MET A 498 -21.22 18.34 17.60
CA MET A 498 -19.75 18.23 17.59
C MET A 498 -19.23 17.58 18.86
N LEU A 499 -19.62 18.08 20.05
CA LEU A 499 -19.23 17.51 21.33
C LEU A 499 -19.64 16.03 21.47
N LYS A 500 -20.87 15.69 21.03
CA LYS A 500 -21.36 14.33 21.08
C LYS A 500 -20.57 13.40 20.15
N SER A 501 -20.16 13.85 18.98
CA SER A 501 -19.37 13.05 18.04
C SER A 501 -17.96 12.74 18.56
N LYS A 502 -17.44 13.56 19.45
CA LYS A 502 -16.09 13.41 20.03
C LYS A 502 -16.08 12.84 21.45
N MET A 503 -17.27 12.46 22.01
CA MET A 503 -17.34 11.83 23.33
C MET A 503 -16.50 10.58 23.43
N GLY A 504 -15.74 10.44 24.51
CA GLY A 504 -14.89 9.28 24.78
C GLY A 504 -13.58 9.24 23.99
N ARG A 505 -13.36 10.15 23.06
CA ARG A 505 -12.08 10.30 22.36
C ARG A 505 -11.14 11.16 23.20
N PHE A 506 -9.89 10.75 23.30
CA PHE A 506 -8.83 11.51 23.95
C PHE A 506 -8.21 12.50 22.97
N PHE A 507 -7.98 13.73 23.44
CA PHE A 507 -7.22 14.79 22.78
C PHE A 507 -6.12 15.24 23.74
N GLY A 508 -4.90 14.73 23.53
CA GLY A 508 -3.84 14.84 24.53
C GLY A 508 -4.20 14.10 25.82
N GLU A 509 -4.20 14.82 26.93
CA GLU A 509 -4.58 14.30 28.26
C GLU A 509 -6.07 14.52 28.60
N TYR A 510 -6.84 15.13 27.69
CA TYR A 510 -8.23 15.49 27.93
C TYR A 510 -9.20 14.55 27.20
N VAL A 511 -10.36 14.28 27.82
CA VAL A 511 -11.44 13.50 27.23
C VAL A 511 -12.80 14.10 27.54
N ILE A 512 -13.67 14.16 26.52
CA ILE A 512 -15.05 14.64 26.69
C ILE A 512 -15.91 13.50 27.24
N ARG A 513 -16.62 13.79 28.33
CA ARG A 513 -17.67 12.94 28.89
C ARG A 513 -19.03 13.62 28.73
N GLY A 514 -20.07 12.81 28.66
CA GLY A 514 -21.43 13.33 28.52
C GLY A 514 -22.43 12.62 29.42
N ILE A 515 -23.32 13.40 30.03
CA ILE A 515 -24.41 12.93 30.86
C ILE A 515 -25.73 13.35 30.22
N TYR A 516 -26.63 12.42 29.95
CA TYR A 516 -27.94 12.73 29.39
C TYR A 516 -28.97 12.91 30.50
N ASP A 517 -29.49 14.13 30.65
CA ASP A 517 -30.59 14.43 31.57
C ASP A 517 -31.93 14.01 30.94
N LYS A 518 -32.45 12.85 31.38
CA LYS A 518 -33.71 12.29 30.86
C LYS A 518 -34.93 13.18 31.14
N LYS A 519 -34.94 13.93 32.25
CA LYS A 519 -36.06 14.81 32.60
C LYS A 519 -36.12 16.06 31.74
N LYS A 520 -34.94 16.65 31.44
CA LYS A 520 -34.82 17.88 30.64
C LYS A 520 -34.55 17.59 29.17
N LYS A 521 -34.39 16.31 28.79
CA LYS A 521 -34.07 15.84 27.43
C LYS A 521 -32.86 16.53 26.81
N VAL A 522 -31.80 16.80 27.62
CA VAL A 522 -30.62 17.56 27.19
C VAL A 522 -29.34 16.88 27.64
N TRP A 523 -28.31 16.96 26.79
CA TRP A 523 -26.95 16.51 27.13
C TRP A 523 -26.22 17.62 27.92
N ARG A 524 -25.45 17.17 28.92
CA ARG A 524 -24.43 17.98 29.60
C ARG A 524 -23.09 17.29 29.35
N PHE A 525 -22.07 18.07 29.11
CA PHE A 525 -20.72 17.61 28.82
C PHE A 525 -19.75 18.17 29.85
N HIS A 526 -18.70 17.42 30.16
CA HIS A 526 -17.58 17.87 30.98
C HIS A 526 -16.28 17.28 30.39
N VAL A 527 -15.15 17.77 30.85
CA VAL A 527 -13.83 17.36 30.40
C VAL A 527 -13.12 16.74 31.58
N ASP A 528 -12.67 15.50 31.42
CA ASP A 528 -11.76 14.85 32.36
C ASP A 528 -10.32 15.02 31.88
N ARG A 529 -9.42 15.34 32.80
CA ARG A 529 -7.97 15.29 32.59
C ARG A 529 -7.45 13.96 33.14
N VAL A 530 -6.73 13.20 32.30
CA VAL A 530 -6.14 11.91 32.67
C VAL A 530 -4.64 12.04 32.66
N GLU A 531 -4.03 12.04 33.83
CA GLU A 531 -2.57 12.02 33.95
C GLU A 531 -2.00 10.76 33.30
N ARG A 532 -1.05 10.90 32.37
CA ARG A 532 -0.26 9.78 31.90
C ARG A 532 0.59 9.29 33.08
N ARG A 533 0.26 8.11 33.65
CA ARG A 533 1.21 7.40 34.50
C ARG A 533 2.43 7.09 33.64
N GLU A 534 3.52 7.75 33.87
CA GLU A 534 4.83 7.31 33.41
C GLU A 534 4.99 5.84 33.87
N ALA A 535 5.30 4.94 32.95
CA ALA A 535 5.66 3.59 33.30
C ALA A 535 6.90 3.68 34.19
N ALA A 536 6.71 3.43 35.48
CA ALA A 536 7.81 3.33 36.43
C ALA A 536 8.80 2.30 35.88
N VAL A 537 10.00 2.74 35.58
CA VAL A 537 11.15 1.87 35.36
C VAL A 537 11.40 1.22 36.71
N ASP A 538 10.96 -0.02 36.84
CA ASP A 538 11.20 -0.84 38.02
C ASP A 538 12.70 -1.18 38.05
N GLY A 539 13.47 -0.35 38.74
CA GLY A 539 14.86 -0.55 39.09
C GLY A 539 14.94 -1.55 40.25
N GLY A 540 14.76 -2.85 39.93
CA GLY A 540 14.99 -3.91 40.88
C GLY A 540 16.48 -4.07 41.17
N GLU A 541 16.99 -3.39 42.19
CA GLU A 541 18.27 -3.75 42.84
C GLU A 541 18.11 -5.09 43.56
N GLY A 542 18.96 -6.02 43.19
CA GLY A 542 19.07 -7.33 43.81
C GLY A 542 19.49 -7.27 45.25
N GLY A 543 18.70 -7.86 46.13
CA GLY A 543 19.08 -8.25 47.46
C GLY A 543 19.26 -9.76 47.52
N ALA A 544 20.50 -10.21 47.49
CA ALA A 544 20.86 -11.56 47.88
C ALA A 544 20.58 -11.76 49.38
N HIS A 545 19.78 -12.75 49.74
CA HIS A 545 19.87 -13.42 51.03
C HIS A 545 19.67 -14.92 50.89
N ASP A 546 20.79 -15.55 51.14
CA ASP A 546 21.05 -16.91 51.54
C ASP A 546 20.04 -17.47 52.56
N ARG A 547 19.54 -18.70 52.36
CA ARG A 547 19.44 -19.79 53.38
C ARG A 547 18.59 -20.96 52.95
N ALA A 548 19.24 -22.11 53.08
CA ALA A 548 18.78 -23.49 53.26
C ALA A 548 18.31 -24.23 52.02
#